data_881e99d6343fe005bbcd89f3b8f27166
#
_entry.id   881e99d6343fe005bbcd89f3b8f27166
#
_cell.length_a   1.000
_cell.length_b   1.000
_cell.length_c   1.000
_cell.angle_alpha   90.00
_cell.angle_beta   90.00
_cell.angle_gamma   90.00
#
_symmetry.space_group_name_H-M   'P 1'
#
loop_
_entity.id
_entity.type
_entity.pdbx_description
1 polymer ?
#
loop_
_entity_poly.entity_id
_entity_poly.type
_entity_poly.pdbx_seq_one_letter_code
_entity_poly.pdbx_strand_id
1 'polypeptide(L)'
;MESLILKKSLITFFIIFLFTSSTLFSGEIWIEPKDELFVKKLEFTSNSLDHPIDSTSYPISKAKLKTRTSDELLRNFYSRNNLKNKFSIKYANNLFPIRDILDSNRHEKSFSFEKTFEKNSTAGKLSVTKNISPIFDDEYLFSGTHLSMILGNSVLGIGFIERWWGPGNDNSLILSNYSDPQPGIYLESLSGFRFENFMSFIGKVNYSFFINHLDDDRVINNTNLIGARITIQPNTNLTLGFSRVTMFGGDNRPDSFESFIDNLFRLKRTENGLDLSNEIAGYDLKYNFRFNKVLISSYFQLIGEDELRFTPSTKIFTLGNEIIFLKNGLLRSVGIEYSNTISNFGDRYNTAYEHSSYKSGYRYKNLPLGAFIDGDSIFLKLTTNIELSEYFFINFSLFQGEFNKDNSGLTNVWGISNEEYAGSKIKIGYSFNKNFNLDLGILAVNKNLYFNSKEMDKITFNLGLNYNF
;
A
#
# COMPACT_ATOMS: atom_id res chain seq x y z
N MET A 1 -8.89 7.65 25.71
CA MET A 1 -10.35 7.93 25.82
C MET A 1 -10.86 8.71 24.62
N GLU A 2 -10.11 9.71 24.12
CA GLU A 2 -10.47 10.49 22.91
C GLU A 2 -10.45 9.67 21.60
N SER A 3 -9.50 8.78 21.43
CA SER A 3 -9.45 7.90 20.24
C SER A 3 -10.67 6.97 20.13
N LEU A 4 -11.17 6.52 21.27
CA LEU A 4 -12.39 5.72 21.34
C LEU A 4 -13.64 6.55 20.99
N ILE A 5 -13.64 7.82 21.36
CA ILE A 5 -14.71 8.77 21.04
C ILE A 5 -14.69 9.10 19.56
N LEU A 6 -13.51 9.32 18.97
CA LEU A 6 -13.36 9.57 17.53
C LEU A 6 -13.80 8.35 16.70
N LYS A 7 -13.39 7.14 17.09
CA LYS A 7 -13.84 5.87 16.49
C LYS A 7 -15.37 5.71 16.60
N LYS A 8 -15.94 5.98 17.76
CA LYS A 8 -17.41 5.92 17.97
C LYS A 8 -18.14 7.00 17.16
N SER A 9 -17.66 8.23 17.12
CA SER A 9 -18.24 9.31 16.31
C SER A 9 -18.20 9.01 14.82
N LEU A 10 -17.08 8.49 14.28
CA LEU A 10 -16.96 8.07 12.89
C LEU A 10 -17.93 6.93 12.56
N ILE A 11 -18.00 5.92 13.42
CA ILE A 11 -18.92 4.79 13.25
C ILE A 11 -20.38 5.27 13.28
N THR A 12 -20.72 6.15 14.21
CA THR A 12 -22.08 6.70 14.33
C THR A 12 -22.45 7.55 13.12
N PHE A 13 -21.53 8.40 12.64
CA PHE A 13 -21.71 9.18 11.42
C PHE A 13 -21.90 8.29 10.18
N PHE A 14 -21.10 7.25 10.03
CA PHE A 14 -21.22 6.26 8.97
C PHE A 14 -22.54 5.48 9.04
N ILE A 15 -22.97 5.07 10.23
CA ILE A 15 -24.24 4.36 10.43
C ILE A 15 -25.43 5.27 10.03
N ILE A 16 -25.45 6.51 10.47
CA ILE A 16 -26.50 7.47 10.10
C ILE A 16 -26.55 7.69 8.58
N PHE A 17 -25.38 7.83 7.94
CA PHE A 17 -25.28 8.04 6.49
C PHE A 17 -25.74 6.82 5.67
N LEU A 18 -25.49 5.59 6.17
CA LEU A 18 -25.92 4.35 5.51
C LEU A 18 -27.45 4.15 5.48
N PHE A 19 -28.17 4.71 6.44
CA PHE A 19 -29.63 4.60 6.50
C PHE A 19 -30.37 5.65 5.64
N THR A 20 -29.71 6.70 5.18
CA THR A 20 -30.34 7.80 4.41
C THR A 20 -30.20 7.67 2.89
N SER A 21 -29.47 6.67 2.36
CA SER A 21 -29.16 6.56 0.95
C SER A 21 -29.89 5.42 0.24
N SER A 22 -31.14 5.63 -0.12
CA SER A 22 -31.87 4.75 -1.04
C SER A 22 -32.33 5.54 -2.27
N THR A 23 -31.50 5.58 -3.33
CA THR A 23 -31.95 5.71 -4.74
C THR A 23 -30.77 5.48 -5.67
N LEU A 24 -30.89 4.49 -6.53
CA LEU A 24 -29.99 4.15 -7.62
C LEU A 24 -30.01 5.23 -8.70
N PHE A 25 -28.90 5.90 -8.94
CA PHE A 25 -28.63 6.64 -10.17
C PHE A 25 -27.27 6.23 -10.72
N SER A 26 -27.20 5.98 -12.03
CA SER A 26 -25.97 5.62 -12.74
C SER A 26 -24.99 6.80 -12.74
N GLY A 27 -24.14 6.85 -11.73
CA GLY A 27 -23.02 7.78 -11.63
C GLY A 27 -21.72 7.21 -12.18
N GLU A 28 -20.63 7.92 -11.99
CA GLU A 28 -19.31 7.41 -12.27
C GLU A 28 -19.02 6.17 -11.43
N ILE A 29 -18.45 5.14 -12.04
CA ILE A 29 -18.22 3.88 -11.36
C ILE A 29 -16.86 3.92 -10.70
N TRP A 30 -16.84 3.63 -9.41
CA TRP A 30 -15.66 3.43 -8.60
C TRP A 30 -15.22 1.98 -8.72
N ILE A 31 -13.91 1.75 -8.90
CA ILE A 31 -13.32 0.43 -9.03
C ILE A 31 -12.24 0.30 -7.99
N GLU A 32 -12.31 -0.77 -7.25
CA GLU A 32 -11.29 -1.15 -6.29
C GLU A 32 -10.35 -2.16 -6.94
N PRO A 33 -9.04 -1.93 -6.96
CA PRO A 33 -8.08 -2.95 -7.40
C PRO A 33 -8.15 -4.11 -6.40
N LYS A 34 -8.61 -5.28 -6.88
CA LYS A 34 -8.85 -6.44 -6.01
C LYS A 34 -7.69 -7.42 -5.98
N ASP A 35 -6.84 -7.40 -6.99
CA ASP A 35 -5.73 -8.34 -7.12
C ASP A 35 -4.59 -7.77 -7.99
N GLU A 36 -3.42 -8.36 -7.82
CA GLU A 36 -2.20 -8.00 -8.56
C GLU A 36 -2.35 -8.19 -10.07
N LEU A 37 -3.04 -9.25 -10.50
CA LEU A 37 -3.28 -9.52 -11.92
C LEU A 37 -4.08 -8.42 -12.59
N PHE A 38 -5.00 -7.82 -11.84
CA PHE A 38 -5.78 -6.70 -12.31
C PHE A 38 -4.90 -5.47 -12.59
N VAL A 39 -4.05 -5.12 -11.62
CA VAL A 39 -3.12 -3.99 -11.77
C VAL A 39 -2.22 -4.22 -12.99
N LYS A 40 -1.66 -5.42 -13.14
CA LYS A 40 -0.82 -5.79 -14.28
C LYS A 40 -1.57 -5.78 -15.62
N LYS A 41 -2.83 -6.23 -15.65
CA LYS A 41 -3.67 -6.11 -16.85
C LYS A 41 -3.96 -4.67 -17.21
N LEU A 42 -4.24 -3.82 -16.23
CA LEU A 42 -4.39 -2.39 -16.44
C LEU A 42 -3.10 -1.78 -17.01
N GLU A 43 -1.96 -2.07 -16.45
CA GLU A 43 -0.67 -1.59 -16.96
C GLU A 43 -0.40 -2.08 -18.37
N PHE A 44 -0.73 -3.33 -18.66
CA PHE A 44 -0.56 -3.90 -20.00
C PHE A 44 -1.51 -3.25 -21.02
N THR A 45 -2.79 -3.08 -20.71
CA THR A 45 -3.80 -2.57 -21.64
C THR A 45 -3.74 -1.06 -21.79
N SER A 46 -3.22 -0.38 -20.80
CA SER A 46 -3.11 1.06 -20.82
C SER A 46 -1.82 1.54 -21.48
N ASN A 47 -1.89 2.02 -22.74
CA ASN A 47 -0.78 2.72 -23.39
C ASN A 47 -0.36 4.02 -22.67
N SER A 48 -1.10 4.42 -21.68
CA SER A 48 -0.86 5.46 -20.73
C SER A 48 -1.94 5.30 -19.69
N LEU A 49 -1.68 4.60 -18.59
CA LEU A 49 -2.46 4.89 -17.40
C LEU A 49 -2.33 6.38 -17.23
N ASP A 50 -3.43 7.06 -17.37
CA ASP A 50 -3.46 8.48 -17.10
C ASP A 50 -3.05 8.75 -15.64
N HIS A 51 -2.86 7.68 -14.84
CA HIS A 51 -2.38 7.71 -13.47
C HIS A 51 -1.59 6.46 -13.13
N PRO A 52 -0.45 6.56 -12.47
CA PRO A 52 0.11 5.43 -11.75
C PRO A 52 -0.90 4.95 -10.71
N ILE A 53 -0.99 3.66 -10.52
CA ILE A 53 -1.81 3.07 -9.46
C ILE A 53 -0.96 3.12 -8.20
N ASP A 54 -0.99 4.25 -7.51
CA ASP A 54 -0.22 4.49 -6.29
C ASP A 54 -0.97 4.08 -5.02
N SER A 55 -2.20 3.58 -5.18
CA SER A 55 -3.03 3.15 -4.06
C SER A 55 -3.81 1.90 -4.45
N THR A 56 -3.72 0.89 -3.63
CA THR A 56 -4.28 -0.44 -3.88
C THR A 56 -5.65 -0.66 -3.26
N SER A 57 -6.00 0.09 -2.24
CA SER A 57 -7.30 -0.02 -1.57
C SER A 57 -8.27 1.09 -1.95
N TYR A 58 -7.86 1.94 -2.84
CA TYR A 58 -8.57 3.13 -3.21
C TYR A 58 -9.51 2.87 -4.39
N PRO A 59 -10.80 3.22 -4.30
CA PRO A 59 -11.66 3.09 -5.45
C PRO A 59 -11.19 4.04 -6.56
N ILE A 60 -10.76 3.46 -7.67
CA ILE A 60 -10.37 4.21 -8.86
C ILE A 60 -11.65 4.67 -9.55
N SER A 61 -11.85 5.98 -9.66
CA SER A 61 -12.99 6.54 -10.39
C SER A 61 -12.95 6.08 -11.86
N LYS A 62 -14.11 5.76 -12.44
CA LYS A 62 -14.24 5.54 -13.88
C LYS A 62 -13.81 6.72 -14.72
N ALA A 63 -13.85 7.95 -14.19
CA ALA A 63 -13.30 9.09 -14.90
C ALA A 63 -11.81 8.93 -15.21
N LYS A 64 -11.05 8.27 -14.33
CA LYS A 64 -9.65 7.89 -14.59
C LYS A 64 -9.52 6.90 -15.76
N LEU A 65 -10.59 6.19 -16.09
CA LEU A 65 -10.59 5.08 -17.04
C LEU A 65 -11.46 5.38 -18.28
N LYS A 66 -12.26 6.45 -18.28
CA LYS A 66 -13.19 6.83 -19.36
C LYS A 66 -12.53 7.02 -20.73
N THR A 67 -11.27 7.35 -20.78
CA THR A 67 -10.56 7.57 -22.05
C THR A 67 -10.28 6.29 -22.84
N ARG A 68 -10.64 5.10 -22.31
CA ARG A 68 -10.23 3.79 -22.86
C ARG A 68 -11.28 2.70 -22.88
N THR A 69 -12.53 3.04 -22.74
CA THR A 69 -13.66 2.09 -22.72
C THR A 69 -13.94 1.37 -24.04
N SER A 70 -13.08 1.50 -25.06
CA SER A 70 -13.19 0.75 -26.31
C SER A 70 -12.63 -0.68 -26.23
N ASP A 71 -11.91 -1.02 -25.16
CA ASP A 71 -11.26 -2.32 -25.04
C ASP A 71 -12.20 -3.33 -24.34
N GLU A 72 -12.52 -4.42 -25.02
CA GLU A 72 -13.42 -5.47 -24.56
C GLU A 72 -12.93 -6.12 -23.25
N LEU A 73 -11.62 -6.21 -23.09
CA LEU A 73 -10.96 -6.72 -21.87
C LEU A 73 -11.28 -5.84 -20.65
N LEU A 74 -11.23 -4.53 -20.81
CA LEU A 74 -11.58 -3.59 -19.73
C LEU A 74 -13.08 -3.66 -19.42
N ARG A 75 -13.95 -3.76 -20.44
CA ARG A 75 -15.41 -3.89 -20.23
C ARG A 75 -15.76 -5.16 -19.45
N ASN A 76 -15.22 -6.30 -19.85
CA ASN A 76 -15.43 -7.56 -19.16
C ASN A 76 -14.90 -7.53 -17.73
N PHE A 77 -13.76 -6.88 -17.54
CA PHE A 77 -13.18 -6.67 -16.23
C PHE A 77 -14.07 -5.79 -15.35
N TYR A 78 -14.58 -4.65 -15.85
CA TYR A 78 -15.49 -3.77 -15.12
C TYR A 78 -16.78 -4.46 -14.72
N SER A 79 -17.34 -5.28 -15.58
CA SER A 79 -18.57 -6.03 -15.29
C SER A 79 -18.38 -7.05 -14.15
N ARG A 80 -17.15 -7.49 -13.91
CA ARG A 80 -16.80 -8.46 -12.84
C ARG A 80 -16.41 -7.79 -11.52
N ASN A 81 -15.86 -6.58 -11.59
CA ASN A 81 -15.28 -5.87 -10.44
C ASN A 81 -16.09 -4.63 -10.04
N ASN A 82 -17.37 -4.57 -10.36
CA ASN A 82 -18.24 -3.58 -9.75
C ASN A 82 -18.16 -3.70 -8.23
N LEU A 83 -18.21 -2.56 -7.55
CA LEU A 83 -18.30 -2.54 -6.09
C LEU A 83 -19.47 -3.43 -5.66
N LYS A 84 -19.15 -4.50 -4.95
CA LYS A 84 -20.13 -5.45 -4.44
C LYS A 84 -19.95 -5.59 -2.95
N ASN A 85 -21.03 -5.87 -2.27
CA ASN A 85 -20.94 -6.32 -0.90
C ASN A 85 -20.17 -7.64 -0.87
N LYS A 86 -19.40 -7.86 0.16
CA LYS A 86 -18.52 -9.01 0.26
C LYS A 86 -18.54 -9.58 1.67
N PHE A 87 -18.59 -10.89 1.76
CA PHE A 87 -18.30 -11.62 2.98
C PHE A 87 -17.08 -12.50 2.76
N SER A 88 -16.15 -12.51 3.73
CA SER A 88 -14.92 -13.31 3.62
C SER A 88 -14.62 -14.04 4.91
N ILE A 89 -14.12 -15.26 4.74
CA ILE A 89 -13.56 -16.06 5.83
C ILE A 89 -12.13 -16.37 5.46
N LYS A 90 -11.20 -16.11 6.37
CA LYS A 90 -9.79 -16.41 6.18
C LYS A 90 -9.26 -17.24 7.33
N TYR A 91 -8.44 -18.19 6.99
CA TYR A 91 -7.73 -19.05 7.91
C TYR A 91 -6.27 -19.18 7.49
N ALA A 92 -5.35 -19.08 8.43
CA ALA A 92 -3.96 -19.49 8.27
C ALA A 92 -3.51 -20.20 9.54
N ASN A 93 -2.60 -21.15 9.42
CA ASN A 93 -2.00 -21.78 10.58
C ASN A 93 -1.00 -20.88 11.30
N ASN A 94 -0.49 -19.87 10.58
CA ASN A 94 0.45 -18.88 11.10
C ASN A 94 0.35 -17.59 10.31
N LEU A 95 1.06 -16.52 10.70
CA LEU A 95 1.17 -15.31 9.90
C LEU A 95 1.85 -15.57 8.56
N PHE A 96 1.50 -14.76 7.58
CA PHE A 96 2.16 -14.68 6.28
C PHE A 96 3.00 -13.39 6.24
N PRO A 97 4.25 -13.40 6.73
CA PRO A 97 5.03 -12.17 6.85
C PRO A 97 5.57 -11.66 5.51
N ILE A 98 5.79 -12.57 4.54
CA ILE A 98 6.24 -12.22 3.19
C ILE A 98 5.02 -12.01 2.31
N ARG A 99 4.63 -10.75 2.14
CA ARG A 99 3.42 -10.32 1.44
C ARG A 99 3.75 -9.58 0.17
N ASP A 100 2.86 -9.67 -0.81
CA ASP A 100 2.88 -8.89 -2.04
C ASP A 100 1.94 -7.68 -1.91
N ILE A 101 2.01 -6.77 -2.86
CA ILE A 101 1.26 -5.50 -2.89
C ILE A 101 -0.25 -5.60 -2.58
N LEU A 102 -0.90 -6.71 -2.88
CA LEU A 102 -2.35 -6.91 -2.65
C LEU A 102 -2.66 -8.05 -1.69
N ASP A 103 -1.66 -8.50 -0.92
CA ASP A 103 -1.87 -9.56 0.05
C ASP A 103 -2.49 -9.01 1.33
N SER A 104 -3.77 -9.31 1.53
CA SER A 104 -4.56 -8.82 2.66
C SER A 104 -4.60 -9.77 3.87
N ASN A 105 -3.84 -10.87 3.85
CA ASN A 105 -3.82 -11.83 4.96
C ASN A 105 -2.90 -11.35 6.07
N ARG A 106 -3.45 -10.59 7.00
CA ARG A 106 -2.72 -10.02 8.15
C ARG A 106 -2.88 -10.82 9.43
N HIS A 107 -3.87 -11.71 9.52
CA HIS A 107 -4.23 -12.44 10.71
C HIS A 107 -4.46 -13.92 10.43
N GLU A 108 -4.27 -14.76 11.45
CA GLU A 108 -4.43 -16.20 11.31
C GLU A 108 -5.88 -16.60 11.01
N LYS A 109 -6.85 -15.99 11.71
CA LYS A 109 -8.27 -16.30 11.54
C LYS A 109 -9.10 -15.04 11.56
N SER A 110 -9.85 -14.80 10.50
CA SER A 110 -10.69 -13.61 10.43
C SER A 110 -11.98 -13.82 9.64
N PHE A 111 -12.98 -13.03 10.00
CA PHE A 111 -14.23 -12.85 9.26
C PHE A 111 -14.32 -11.40 8.85
N SER A 112 -14.63 -11.13 7.61
CA SER A 112 -14.84 -9.76 7.16
C SER A 112 -16.15 -9.60 6.42
N PHE A 113 -16.75 -8.44 6.62
CA PHE A 113 -17.93 -7.97 5.91
C PHE A 113 -17.65 -6.61 5.30
N GLU A 114 -17.95 -6.47 4.02
CA GLU A 114 -17.80 -5.22 3.28
C GLU A 114 -19.13 -4.83 2.65
N LYS A 115 -19.54 -3.59 2.84
CA LYS A 115 -20.68 -2.99 2.19
C LYS A 115 -20.24 -1.74 1.45
N THR A 116 -20.53 -1.68 0.17
CA THR A 116 -20.19 -0.56 -0.68
C THR A 116 -21.43 0.21 -1.09
N PHE A 117 -21.28 1.50 -1.33
CA PHE A 117 -22.28 2.35 -1.91
C PHE A 117 -21.63 3.38 -2.83
N GLU A 118 -22.34 3.77 -3.87
CA GLU A 118 -21.93 4.87 -4.73
C GLU A 118 -23.16 5.66 -5.19
N LYS A 119 -23.01 6.96 -5.24
CA LYS A 119 -24.04 7.86 -5.73
C LYS A 119 -23.40 9.10 -6.36
N ASN A 120 -23.56 9.25 -7.67
CA ASN A 120 -23.00 10.38 -8.42
C ASN A 120 -21.49 10.56 -8.19
N SER A 121 -21.12 11.65 -7.53
CA SER A 121 -19.74 12.01 -7.19
C SER A 121 -19.24 11.45 -5.86
N THR A 122 -20.06 10.68 -5.16
CA THR A 122 -19.74 10.16 -3.82
C THR A 122 -19.68 8.64 -3.85
N ALA A 123 -18.69 8.07 -3.21
CA ALA A 123 -18.58 6.64 -2.97
C ALA A 123 -18.12 6.36 -1.54
N GLY A 124 -18.47 5.20 -1.01
CA GLY A 124 -18.00 4.77 0.28
C GLY A 124 -18.03 3.27 0.45
N LYS A 125 -17.27 2.82 1.40
CA LYS A 125 -17.20 1.43 1.83
C LYS A 125 -17.18 1.37 3.35
N LEU A 126 -17.99 0.50 3.92
CA LEU A 126 -17.86 0.03 5.28
C LEU A 126 -17.24 -1.36 5.22
N SER A 127 -16.06 -1.51 5.78
CA SER A 127 -15.35 -2.77 5.91
C SER A 127 -15.09 -3.05 7.38
N VAL A 128 -15.54 -4.19 7.87
CA VAL A 128 -15.31 -4.63 9.24
C VAL A 128 -14.74 -6.03 9.20
N THR A 129 -13.56 -6.19 9.76
CA THR A 129 -12.90 -7.49 9.92
C THR A 129 -12.80 -7.81 11.41
N LYS A 130 -13.34 -8.95 11.81
CA LYS A 130 -13.15 -9.50 13.16
C LYS A 130 -12.05 -10.54 13.13
N ASN A 131 -11.04 -10.36 13.97
CA ASN A 131 -9.96 -11.31 14.19
C ASN A 131 -10.29 -12.20 15.38
N ILE A 132 -10.18 -13.53 15.21
CA ILE A 132 -10.45 -14.50 16.28
C ILE A 132 -9.22 -14.72 17.17
N SER A 133 -8.03 -14.62 16.57
CA SER A 133 -6.75 -14.72 17.27
C SER A 133 -5.89 -13.53 16.84
N PRO A 134 -6.15 -12.33 17.37
CA PRO A 134 -5.40 -11.15 17.01
C PRO A 134 -3.96 -11.32 17.47
N ILE A 135 -3.02 -11.09 16.55
CA ILE A 135 -1.59 -11.10 16.86
C ILE A 135 -1.15 -9.74 17.39
N PHE A 136 -1.84 -8.70 16.94
CA PHE A 136 -1.72 -7.33 17.38
C PHE A 136 -3.06 -6.97 18.01
N ASP A 137 -3.20 -6.84 19.25
CA ASP A 137 -4.36 -6.57 20.13
C ASP A 137 -5.69 -6.05 19.51
N ASP A 138 -5.78 -5.93 18.19
CA ASP A 138 -6.97 -5.46 17.49
C ASP A 138 -7.93 -6.60 17.14
N GLU A 139 -8.97 -6.74 17.93
CA GLU A 139 -10.06 -7.65 17.63
C GLU A 139 -10.84 -7.23 16.38
N TYR A 140 -10.95 -5.92 16.12
CA TYR A 140 -11.68 -5.36 14.97
C TYR A 140 -10.83 -4.43 14.15
N LEU A 141 -10.82 -4.64 12.82
CA LEU A 141 -10.16 -3.79 11.85
C LEU A 141 -11.18 -3.16 10.90
N PHE A 142 -10.89 -1.94 10.48
CA PHE A 142 -11.71 -1.14 9.57
C PHE A 142 -10.98 -0.84 8.26
N SER A 143 -9.99 -1.63 7.88
CA SER A 143 -9.16 -1.44 6.69
C SER A 143 -10.01 -1.32 5.44
N GLY A 144 -9.80 -0.22 4.68
CA GLY A 144 -10.57 0.10 3.48
C GLY A 144 -11.92 0.79 3.73
N THR A 145 -12.34 0.99 4.98
CA THR A 145 -13.53 1.81 5.30
C THR A 145 -13.26 3.27 4.91
N HIS A 146 -14.12 3.85 4.07
CA HIS A 146 -13.95 5.23 3.62
C HIS A 146 -15.26 5.86 3.16
N LEU A 147 -15.24 7.19 3.11
CA LEU A 147 -16.18 8.03 2.39
C LEU A 147 -15.36 8.98 1.50
N SER A 148 -15.68 9.00 0.21
CA SER A 148 -14.97 9.76 -0.82
C SER A 148 -15.92 10.59 -1.65
N MET A 149 -15.50 11.79 -2.02
CA MET A 149 -16.27 12.70 -2.87
C MET A 149 -15.40 13.32 -3.95
N ILE A 150 -15.91 13.38 -5.17
CA ILE A 150 -15.24 14.05 -6.29
C ILE A 150 -15.55 15.55 -6.20
N LEU A 151 -14.50 16.36 -6.15
CA LEU A 151 -14.51 17.82 -6.15
C LEU A 151 -13.70 18.33 -7.37
N GLY A 152 -14.37 18.63 -8.46
CA GLY A 152 -13.69 18.99 -9.70
C GLY A 152 -12.77 17.89 -10.21
N ASN A 153 -11.48 18.17 -10.31
CA ASN A 153 -10.43 17.18 -10.70
C ASN A 153 -9.73 16.54 -9.50
N SER A 154 -10.34 16.57 -8.32
CA SER A 154 -9.82 16.01 -7.08
C SER A 154 -10.81 15.04 -6.46
N VAL A 155 -10.30 14.13 -5.63
CA VAL A 155 -11.06 13.28 -4.72
C VAL A 155 -10.68 13.67 -3.31
N LEU A 156 -11.65 14.12 -2.53
CA LEU A 156 -11.51 14.34 -1.09
C LEU A 156 -12.17 13.16 -0.36
N GLY A 157 -11.54 12.66 0.68
CA GLY A 157 -12.14 11.60 1.48
C GLY A 157 -11.61 11.50 2.89
N ILE A 158 -12.30 10.67 3.65
CA ILE A 158 -11.95 10.31 5.02
C ILE A 158 -12.06 8.80 5.17
N GLY A 159 -11.15 8.18 5.91
CA GLY A 159 -11.22 6.74 6.16
C GLY A 159 -9.88 6.10 6.50
N PHE A 160 -9.90 4.76 6.47
CA PHE A 160 -8.76 3.88 6.71
C PHE A 160 -8.24 3.38 5.37
N ILE A 161 -7.45 4.20 4.67
CA ILE A 161 -7.02 3.94 3.29
C ILE A 161 -5.62 3.35 3.27
N GLU A 162 -5.49 2.18 2.67
CA GLU A 162 -4.19 1.58 2.35
C GLU A 162 -3.53 2.34 1.20
N ARG A 163 -2.23 2.56 1.31
CA ARG A 163 -1.44 3.24 0.28
C ARG A 163 -0.23 2.41 -0.10
N TRP A 164 0.15 2.55 -1.36
CA TRP A 164 1.36 1.94 -1.88
C TRP A 164 2.09 2.99 -2.72
N TRP A 165 3.11 3.62 -2.15
CA TRP A 165 3.82 4.72 -2.77
C TRP A 165 5.18 4.29 -3.28
N GLY A 166 5.21 3.69 -4.44
CA GLY A 166 6.39 3.22 -5.13
C GLY A 166 6.04 2.27 -6.26
N PRO A 167 6.97 2.05 -7.18
CA PRO A 167 6.75 1.19 -8.34
C PRO A 167 7.00 -0.30 -8.07
N GLY A 168 7.51 -0.65 -6.88
CA GLY A 168 7.83 -2.02 -6.50
C GLY A 168 6.59 -2.91 -6.39
N ASN A 169 6.74 -4.19 -6.67
CA ASN A 169 5.67 -5.18 -6.56
C ASN A 169 5.65 -5.85 -5.18
N ASP A 170 6.81 -5.96 -4.54
CA ASP A 170 7.00 -6.65 -3.27
C ASP A 170 7.29 -5.69 -2.12
N ASN A 171 8.01 -4.60 -2.39
CA ASN A 171 8.31 -3.57 -1.41
C ASN A 171 7.98 -2.18 -1.94
N SER A 172 7.35 -1.37 -1.10
CA SER A 172 7.34 0.08 -1.21
C SER A 172 8.02 0.66 0.02
N LEU A 173 9.09 1.41 -0.21
CA LEU A 173 9.99 1.83 0.87
C LEU A 173 9.43 2.95 1.72
N ILE A 174 8.48 3.73 1.22
CA ILE A 174 7.94 4.89 1.95
C ILE A 174 6.56 4.62 2.55
N LEU A 175 5.64 4.05 1.79
CA LEU A 175 4.32 3.63 2.26
C LEU A 175 3.92 2.34 1.56
N SER A 176 3.55 1.35 2.35
CA SER A 176 3.02 0.07 1.89
C SER A 176 1.72 -0.28 2.62
N ASN A 177 1.09 -1.36 2.21
CA ASN A 177 -0.05 -1.95 2.90
C ASN A 177 0.38 -2.97 3.98
N TYR A 178 1.63 -2.90 4.45
CA TYR A 178 2.14 -3.88 5.40
C TYR A 178 1.59 -3.65 6.81
N SER A 179 1.62 -2.42 7.30
CA SER A 179 0.87 -2.02 8.49
C SER A 179 -0.60 -1.83 8.18
N ASP A 180 -1.46 -1.86 9.20
CA ASP A 180 -2.85 -1.50 9.04
C ASP A 180 -3.00 -0.02 8.65
N PRO A 181 -3.99 0.33 7.82
CA PRO A 181 -4.22 1.72 7.48
C PRO A 181 -4.76 2.50 8.68
N GLN A 182 -4.24 3.70 8.86
CA GLN A 182 -4.59 4.61 9.94
C GLN A 182 -5.80 5.47 9.54
N PRO A 183 -6.64 5.89 10.50
CA PRO A 183 -7.71 6.83 10.23
C PRO A 183 -7.16 8.17 9.76
N GLY A 184 -7.74 8.75 8.71
CA GLY A 184 -7.27 10.03 8.20
C GLY A 184 -8.13 10.65 7.13
N ILE A 185 -7.70 11.83 6.69
CA ILE A 185 -8.30 12.62 5.62
C ILE A 185 -7.31 12.65 4.46
N TYR A 186 -7.81 12.61 3.22
CA TYR A 186 -6.96 12.63 2.04
C TYR A 186 -7.54 13.46 0.91
N LEU A 187 -6.64 13.97 0.08
CA LEU A 187 -6.95 14.69 -1.15
C LEU A 187 -6.06 14.16 -2.27
N GLU A 188 -6.65 13.68 -3.34
CA GLU A 188 -5.93 13.11 -4.47
C GLU A 188 -6.45 13.64 -5.80
N SER A 189 -5.58 13.69 -6.80
CA SER A 189 -6.01 14.03 -8.17
C SER A 189 -6.91 12.95 -8.76
N LEU A 190 -8.03 13.34 -9.35
CA LEU A 190 -8.93 12.43 -10.06
C LEU A 190 -8.36 11.96 -11.39
N SER A 191 -7.87 12.90 -12.22
CA SER A 191 -7.35 12.62 -13.56
C SER A 191 -5.98 13.23 -13.85
N GLY A 192 -5.35 13.87 -12.87
CA GLY A 192 -4.14 14.67 -13.04
C GLY A 192 -4.37 15.89 -13.94
N PHE A 193 -3.36 16.69 -14.09
CA PHE A 193 -3.39 17.87 -14.94
C PHE A 193 -2.14 17.94 -15.82
N ARG A 194 -2.17 18.75 -16.89
CA ARG A 194 -1.03 19.03 -17.76
C ARG A 194 -0.78 20.51 -17.76
N PHE A 195 0.49 20.88 -17.69
CA PHE A 195 0.89 22.25 -17.96
C PHE A 195 0.84 22.53 -19.47
N GLU A 196 0.48 23.75 -19.80
CA GLU A 196 0.50 24.24 -21.16
C GLU A 196 1.84 24.97 -21.46
N ASN A 197 2.09 25.28 -22.72
CA ASN A 197 3.23 26.06 -23.19
C ASN A 197 4.59 25.41 -22.85
N PHE A 198 5.54 26.22 -22.33
CA PHE A 198 6.91 25.79 -22.10
C PHE A 198 7.07 24.68 -21.06
N MET A 199 6.10 24.49 -20.15
CA MET A 199 6.12 23.41 -19.16
C MET A 199 5.46 22.10 -19.63
N SER A 200 4.99 22.04 -20.87
CA SER A 200 4.31 20.84 -21.42
C SER A 200 5.20 19.58 -21.42
N PHE A 201 6.54 19.76 -21.39
CA PHE A 201 7.49 18.65 -21.30
C PHE A 201 7.41 17.86 -19.99
N ILE A 202 6.87 18.45 -18.92
CA ILE A 202 6.62 17.76 -17.63
C ILE A 202 5.60 16.64 -17.83
N GLY A 203 4.70 16.80 -18.80
CA GLY A 203 3.67 15.84 -19.08
C GLY A 203 2.52 15.91 -18.09
N LYS A 204 2.00 14.76 -17.69
CA LYS A 204 0.88 14.68 -16.78
C LYS A 204 1.34 14.66 -15.33
N VAL A 205 0.71 15.48 -14.49
CA VAL A 205 1.03 15.61 -13.07
C VAL A 205 -0.15 15.12 -12.22
N ASN A 206 0.13 14.23 -11.28
CA ASN A 206 -0.81 13.78 -10.27
C ASN A 206 -0.28 14.10 -8.88
N TYR A 207 -1.19 14.21 -7.92
CA TYR A 207 -0.84 14.43 -6.53
C TYR A 207 -1.70 13.58 -5.60
N SER A 208 -1.14 13.29 -4.44
CA SER A 208 -1.82 12.64 -3.31
C SER A 208 -1.31 13.25 -2.02
N PHE A 209 -2.22 13.70 -1.17
CA PHE A 209 -1.95 14.24 0.16
C PHE A 209 -2.83 13.56 1.18
N PHE A 210 -2.30 13.33 2.37
CA PHE A 210 -3.09 12.85 3.49
C PHE A 210 -2.57 13.36 4.83
N ILE A 211 -3.44 13.34 5.81
CA ILE A 211 -3.11 13.43 7.22
C ILE A 211 -3.83 12.30 7.96
N ASN A 212 -3.07 11.44 8.63
CA ASN A 212 -3.55 10.31 9.39
C ASN A 212 -3.18 10.48 10.87
N HIS A 213 -3.92 9.83 11.74
CA HIS A 213 -3.64 9.76 13.17
C HIS A 213 -3.14 8.36 13.53
N LEU A 214 -2.01 8.28 14.25
CA LEU A 214 -1.44 7.03 14.75
C LEU A 214 -1.96 6.82 16.18
N ASP A 215 -2.95 5.93 16.32
CA ASP A 215 -3.67 5.64 17.57
C ASP A 215 -3.13 4.39 18.29
N ASP A 216 -1.89 3.98 17.99
CA ASP A 216 -1.21 2.87 18.61
C ASP A 216 -0.47 3.27 19.90
N ASP A 217 -0.22 2.28 20.76
CA ASP A 217 0.67 2.43 21.91
C ASP A 217 2.11 2.56 21.42
N ARG A 218 2.64 3.76 21.52
CA ARG A 218 3.98 4.12 21.04
C ARG A 218 4.66 5.06 22.04
N VAL A 219 5.97 5.26 21.91
CA VAL A 219 6.72 6.11 22.85
C VAL A 219 6.19 7.55 22.89
N ILE A 220 5.73 8.07 21.78
CA ILE A 220 5.01 9.36 21.70
C ILE A 220 3.62 9.06 21.17
N ASN A 221 2.62 8.94 22.07
CA ASN A 221 1.24 8.68 21.68
C ASN A 221 0.64 9.86 20.91
N ASN A 222 -0.49 9.61 20.23
CA ASN A 222 -1.22 10.63 19.48
C ASN A 222 -0.40 11.33 18.37
N THR A 223 0.62 10.65 17.85
CA THR A 223 1.42 11.15 16.72
C THR A 223 0.59 11.23 15.45
N ASN A 224 0.80 12.25 14.66
CA ASN A 224 0.19 12.41 13.34
C ASN A 224 1.18 12.04 12.22
N LEU A 225 0.63 11.57 11.10
CA LEU A 225 1.36 11.20 9.90
C LEU A 225 0.86 12.03 8.72
N ILE A 226 1.70 12.88 8.16
CA ILE A 226 1.40 13.62 6.92
C ILE A 226 2.14 12.97 5.77
N GLY A 227 1.47 12.83 4.63
CA GLY A 227 2.10 12.38 3.40
C GLY A 227 1.77 13.29 2.23
N ALA A 228 2.78 13.51 1.38
CA ALA A 228 2.66 14.20 0.11
C ALA A 228 3.39 13.42 -0.98
N ARG A 229 2.71 13.13 -2.09
CA ARG A 229 3.26 12.50 -3.28
C ARG A 229 2.86 13.27 -4.52
N ILE A 230 3.82 13.46 -5.41
CA ILE A 230 3.62 14.00 -6.74
C ILE A 230 4.21 13.02 -7.73
N THR A 231 3.46 12.67 -8.77
CA THR A 231 3.98 11.89 -9.90
C THR A 231 3.87 12.68 -11.17
N ILE A 232 4.87 12.58 -12.01
CA ILE A 232 4.92 13.20 -13.33
C ILE A 232 5.15 12.15 -14.41
N GLN A 233 4.46 12.31 -15.53
CA GLN A 233 4.56 11.43 -16.69
C GLN A 233 4.91 12.26 -17.93
N PRO A 234 6.23 12.49 -18.20
CA PRO A 234 6.68 13.26 -19.35
C PRO A 234 6.22 12.64 -20.68
N ASN A 235 6.14 11.32 -20.70
CA ASN A 235 5.64 10.55 -21.82
C ASN A 235 4.90 9.30 -21.33
N THR A 236 4.36 8.49 -22.23
CA THR A 236 3.56 7.31 -21.92
C THR A 236 4.36 6.17 -21.29
N ASN A 237 5.68 6.20 -21.38
CA ASN A 237 6.53 5.11 -20.92
C ASN A 237 7.20 5.41 -19.56
N LEU A 238 7.37 6.70 -19.23
CA LEU A 238 8.12 7.13 -18.06
C LEU A 238 7.22 7.74 -17.01
N THR A 239 7.29 7.21 -15.81
CA THR A 239 6.70 7.79 -14.59
C THR A 239 7.81 8.09 -13.60
N LEU A 240 7.80 9.30 -13.06
CA LEU A 240 8.69 9.75 -11.98
C LEU A 240 7.82 10.10 -10.77
N GLY A 241 8.21 9.62 -9.60
CA GLY A 241 7.53 9.89 -8.33
C GLY A 241 8.42 10.63 -7.35
N PHE A 242 7.82 11.54 -6.59
CA PHE A 242 8.43 12.29 -5.50
C PHE A 242 7.51 12.13 -4.30
N SER A 243 8.02 11.59 -3.20
CA SER A 243 7.20 11.30 -2.03
C SER A 243 7.90 11.78 -0.76
N ARG A 244 7.10 12.27 0.17
CA ARG A 244 7.55 12.62 1.52
C ARG A 244 6.47 12.24 2.52
N VAL A 245 6.90 11.66 3.63
CA VAL A 245 6.03 11.35 4.77
C VAL A 245 6.71 11.81 6.03
N THR A 246 5.94 12.42 6.93
CA THR A 246 6.43 13.06 8.15
C THR A 246 5.56 12.63 9.32
N MET A 247 6.16 12.08 10.37
CA MET A 247 5.54 11.92 11.69
C MET A 247 5.79 13.18 12.50
N PHE A 248 4.75 13.74 13.09
CA PHE A 248 4.86 14.97 13.90
C PHE A 248 3.81 15.03 15.01
N GLY A 249 4.01 15.95 15.97
CA GLY A 249 3.09 16.12 17.10
C GLY A 249 3.10 14.93 18.04
N GLY A 250 2.01 14.75 18.74
CA GLY A 250 1.85 13.75 19.79
C GLY A 250 2.07 14.30 21.19
N ASP A 251 2.05 13.41 22.19
CA ASP A 251 2.13 13.81 23.59
C ASP A 251 3.40 14.62 23.90
N ASN A 252 3.20 15.80 24.52
CA ASN A 252 4.25 16.76 24.87
C ASN A 252 5.04 17.33 23.66
N ARG A 253 4.44 17.36 22.47
CA ARG A 253 5.00 17.95 21.26
C ARG A 253 4.05 18.93 20.61
N PRO A 254 4.56 19.94 19.87
CA PRO A 254 3.70 20.87 19.14
C PRO A 254 2.85 20.13 18.10
N ASP A 255 1.52 20.25 18.20
CA ASP A 255 0.53 19.62 17.30
C ASP A 255 -0.46 20.64 16.70
N SER A 256 -0.16 21.96 16.85
CA SER A 256 -0.97 23.04 16.33
C SER A 256 -1.03 23.06 14.79
N PHE A 257 -1.96 23.82 14.23
CA PHE A 257 -2.03 24.07 12.78
C PHE A 257 -0.75 24.74 12.26
N GLU A 258 -0.09 25.60 13.05
CA GLU A 258 1.21 26.15 12.72
C GLU A 258 2.26 25.05 12.59
N SER A 259 2.33 24.15 13.57
CA SER A 259 3.23 22.99 13.53
C SER A 259 2.94 22.08 12.32
N PHE A 260 1.68 21.91 11.94
CA PHE A 260 1.31 21.20 10.71
C PHE A 260 1.91 21.87 9.47
N ILE A 261 1.78 23.20 9.34
CA ILE A 261 2.35 23.96 8.21
C ILE A 261 3.87 23.90 8.24
N ASP A 262 4.49 24.08 9.40
CA ASP A 262 5.95 23.97 9.56
C ASP A 262 6.48 22.62 9.11
N ASN A 263 5.81 21.53 9.47
CA ASN A 263 6.19 20.18 9.07
C ASN A 263 5.89 19.90 7.58
N LEU A 264 4.77 20.39 7.06
CA LEU A 264 4.41 20.22 5.66
C LEU A 264 5.44 20.90 4.72
N PHE A 265 5.90 22.09 5.07
CA PHE A 265 6.84 22.89 4.27
C PHE A 265 8.28 22.86 4.81
N ARG A 266 8.53 22.14 5.92
CA ARG A 266 9.84 22.03 6.57
C ARG A 266 10.43 23.38 6.99
N LEU A 267 9.60 24.24 7.55
CA LEU A 267 10.01 25.60 7.96
C LEU A 267 10.81 25.59 9.27
N LYS A 268 10.53 24.60 10.14
CA LYS A 268 11.17 24.46 11.45
C LYS A 268 11.53 22.99 11.73
N ARG A 269 12.77 22.69 12.05
CA ARG A 269 13.25 21.31 12.31
C ARG A 269 13.38 20.99 13.79
N THR A 270 13.88 21.92 14.55
CA THR A 270 14.18 21.74 15.97
C THR A 270 13.65 22.90 16.79
N GLU A 271 13.17 22.61 17.97
CA GLU A 271 12.81 23.61 18.97
C GLU A 271 13.36 23.19 20.34
N ASN A 272 14.07 24.11 21.00
CA ASN A 272 14.71 23.86 22.30
C ASN A 272 15.60 22.58 22.31
N GLY A 273 16.26 22.27 21.18
CA GLY A 273 17.11 21.07 21.03
C GLY A 273 16.35 19.77 20.82
N LEU A 274 15.02 19.80 20.70
CA LEU A 274 14.19 18.66 20.36
C LEU A 274 13.93 18.61 18.86
N ASP A 275 14.08 17.45 18.27
CA ASP A 275 13.68 17.17 16.90
C ASP A 275 12.16 17.04 16.82
N LEU A 276 11.52 17.89 16.02
CA LEU A 276 10.06 18.06 16.01
C LEU A 276 9.34 17.01 15.15
N SER A 277 10.05 16.31 14.26
CA SER A 277 9.47 15.38 13.31
C SER A 277 10.41 14.23 12.98
N ASN A 278 9.83 13.11 12.54
CA ASN A 278 10.52 12.03 11.85
C ASN A 278 10.12 12.05 10.39
N GLU A 279 11.06 12.27 9.48
CA GLU A 279 10.81 12.49 8.07
C GLU A 279 11.49 11.45 7.20
N ILE A 280 10.75 10.96 6.22
CA ILE A 280 11.26 10.09 5.16
C ILE A 280 10.81 10.62 3.80
N ALA A 281 11.75 10.72 2.86
CA ALA A 281 11.48 11.25 1.54
C ALA A 281 12.31 10.58 0.45
N GLY A 282 11.87 10.66 -0.78
CA GLY A 282 12.65 10.14 -1.90
C GLY A 282 11.97 10.18 -3.24
N TYR A 283 12.56 9.42 -4.14
CA TYR A 283 12.24 9.42 -5.56
C TYR A 283 11.98 8.01 -6.03
N ASP A 284 11.12 7.90 -7.02
CA ASP A 284 10.95 6.65 -7.75
C ASP A 284 10.81 6.90 -9.26
N LEU A 285 11.15 5.87 -10.00
CA LEU A 285 11.09 5.86 -11.44
C LEU A 285 10.55 4.53 -11.92
N LYS A 286 9.61 4.57 -12.88
CA LYS A 286 9.14 3.40 -13.60
C LYS A 286 9.20 3.68 -15.10
N TYR A 287 9.84 2.79 -15.84
CA TYR A 287 9.92 2.84 -17.28
C TYR A 287 9.28 1.60 -17.90
N ASN A 288 8.26 1.80 -18.71
CA ASN A 288 7.48 0.78 -19.38
C ASN A 288 7.84 0.73 -20.87
N PHE A 289 8.50 -0.33 -21.29
CA PHE A 289 8.81 -0.57 -22.68
C PHE A 289 7.86 -1.62 -23.27
N ARG A 290 7.15 -1.25 -24.32
CA ARG A 290 6.21 -2.13 -24.99
C ARG A 290 6.73 -2.56 -26.37
N PHE A 291 6.75 -3.86 -26.57
CA PHE A 291 7.06 -4.45 -27.86
C PHE A 291 6.05 -5.53 -28.21
N ASN A 292 5.26 -5.31 -29.27
CA ASN A 292 4.16 -6.22 -29.64
C ASN A 292 3.20 -6.53 -28.47
N LYS A 293 3.15 -7.82 -28.08
CA LYS A 293 2.33 -8.35 -26.99
C LYS A 293 3.10 -8.51 -25.67
N VAL A 294 4.21 -7.83 -25.54
CA VAL A 294 5.09 -7.87 -24.37
C VAL A 294 5.22 -6.47 -23.79
N LEU A 295 5.06 -6.35 -22.48
CA LEU A 295 5.38 -5.17 -21.71
C LEU A 295 6.56 -5.49 -20.79
N ILE A 296 7.62 -4.69 -20.85
CA ILE A 296 8.77 -4.78 -19.95
C ILE A 296 8.71 -3.55 -19.06
N SER A 297 8.57 -3.75 -17.76
CA SER A 297 8.59 -2.70 -16.73
C SER A 297 9.91 -2.78 -15.98
N SER A 298 10.68 -1.67 -15.99
CA SER A 298 11.87 -1.52 -15.15
C SER A 298 11.61 -0.39 -14.16
N TYR A 299 11.94 -0.61 -12.89
CA TYR A 299 11.66 0.38 -11.86
C TYR A 299 12.75 0.46 -10.80
N PHE A 300 12.79 1.62 -10.16
CA PHE A 300 13.72 1.94 -9.09
C PHE A 300 13.05 2.89 -8.10
N GLN A 301 13.26 2.67 -6.79
CA GLN A 301 12.88 3.58 -5.72
C GLN A 301 14.08 3.82 -4.82
N LEU A 302 14.34 5.06 -4.48
CA LEU A 302 15.37 5.50 -3.54
C LEU A 302 14.75 6.41 -2.50
N ILE A 303 14.84 6.00 -1.25
CA ILE A 303 14.31 6.73 -0.12
C ILE A 303 15.42 7.00 0.88
N GLY A 304 15.31 8.08 1.63
CA GLY A 304 16.20 8.38 2.74
C GLY A 304 15.52 9.13 3.86
N GLU A 305 16.09 8.95 5.02
CA GLU A 305 15.82 9.75 6.21
C GLU A 305 16.87 10.85 6.27
N ASP A 306 16.53 12.01 6.81
CA ASP A 306 17.39 13.19 6.89
C ASP A 306 17.97 13.66 5.54
N GLU A 307 17.49 14.76 5.06
CA GLU A 307 17.99 15.37 3.84
C GLU A 307 19.22 16.26 4.12
N LEU A 308 20.32 15.95 3.46
CA LEU A 308 21.40 16.89 3.28
C LEU A 308 21.11 17.73 2.02
N ARG A 309 20.37 18.85 2.16
CA ARG A 309 19.82 19.68 1.08
C ARG A 309 18.75 18.98 0.26
N PHE A 310 19.03 18.45 -0.94
CA PHE A 310 18.10 17.78 -1.83
C PHE A 310 18.41 16.28 -2.01
N THR A 311 19.41 15.75 -1.31
CA THR A 311 19.78 14.34 -1.40
C THR A 311 19.56 13.65 -0.06
N PRO A 312 18.91 12.47 -0.03
CA PRO A 312 18.79 11.67 1.19
C PRO A 312 20.17 11.34 1.73
N SER A 313 20.38 11.46 3.05
CA SER A 313 21.67 11.14 3.70
C SER A 313 21.81 9.66 4.00
N THR A 314 20.76 9.03 4.50
CA THR A 314 20.65 7.58 4.75
C THR A 314 19.79 6.98 3.65
N LYS A 315 20.37 6.09 2.83
CA LYS A 315 19.73 5.66 1.57
C LYS A 315 19.37 4.20 1.63
N ILE A 316 18.10 3.93 1.37
CA ILE A 316 17.56 2.60 1.12
C ILE A 316 16.97 2.57 -0.28
N PHE A 317 17.00 1.41 -0.94
CA PHE A 317 16.50 1.32 -2.31
C PHE A 317 15.87 -0.02 -2.65
N THR A 318 14.99 0.05 -3.65
CA THR A 318 14.42 -1.12 -4.33
C THR A 318 14.57 -0.94 -5.83
N LEU A 319 14.84 -2.03 -6.53
CA LEU A 319 14.89 -2.07 -7.99
C LEU A 319 14.29 -3.38 -8.49
N GLY A 320 13.65 -3.32 -9.65
CA GLY A 320 13.09 -4.52 -10.24
C GLY A 320 12.83 -4.40 -11.72
N ASN A 321 12.58 -5.56 -12.30
CA ASN A 321 12.17 -5.72 -13.68
C ASN A 321 11.04 -6.74 -13.75
N GLU A 322 10.06 -6.47 -14.59
CA GLU A 322 8.96 -7.40 -14.84
C GLU A 322 8.66 -7.46 -16.34
N ILE A 323 8.42 -8.66 -16.83
CA ILE A 323 7.99 -8.94 -18.20
C ILE A 323 6.57 -9.47 -18.14
N ILE A 324 5.65 -8.78 -18.81
CA ILE A 324 4.22 -9.11 -18.83
C ILE A 324 3.83 -9.50 -20.26
N PHE A 325 3.14 -10.62 -20.39
CA PHE A 325 2.59 -11.11 -21.64
C PHE A 325 1.07 -11.22 -21.53
N LEU A 326 0.39 -10.84 -22.57
CA LEU A 326 -1.05 -11.07 -22.70
C LEU A 326 -1.31 -11.98 -23.91
N LYS A 327 -1.83 -13.19 -23.69
CA LYS A 327 -2.20 -14.13 -24.74
C LYS A 327 -3.65 -14.55 -24.55
N ASN A 328 -4.49 -14.28 -25.55
CA ASN A 328 -5.94 -14.60 -25.51
C ASN A 328 -6.64 -14.00 -24.26
N GLY A 329 -6.27 -12.78 -23.85
CA GLY A 329 -6.81 -12.14 -22.65
C GLY A 329 -6.28 -12.68 -21.31
N LEU A 330 -5.46 -13.74 -21.33
CA LEU A 330 -4.85 -14.32 -20.14
C LEU A 330 -3.45 -13.76 -19.90
N LEU A 331 -3.20 -13.33 -18.68
CA LEU A 331 -1.95 -12.71 -18.27
C LEU A 331 -0.92 -13.75 -17.82
N ARG A 332 0.31 -13.52 -18.22
CA ARG A 332 1.49 -14.20 -17.68
C ARG A 332 2.56 -13.16 -17.40
N SER A 333 3.21 -13.23 -16.26
CA SER A 333 4.34 -12.36 -15.97
C SER A 333 5.46 -13.09 -15.24
N VAL A 334 6.66 -12.57 -15.42
CA VAL A 334 7.84 -12.96 -14.65
C VAL A 334 8.52 -11.68 -14.21
N GLY A 335 8.78 -11.54 -12.91
CA GLY A 335 9.41 -10.37 -12.31
C GLY A 335 10.51 -10.77 -11.35
N ILE A 336 11.49 -9.89 -11.22
CA ILE A 336 12.57 -9.96 -10.24
C ILE A 336 12.64 -8.63 -9.52
N GLU A 337 12.69 -8.65 -8.18
CA GLU A 337 12.84 -7.46 -7.35
C GLU A 337 13.94 -7.68 -6.31
N TYR A 338 14.78 -6.67 -6.15
CA TYR A 338 15.82 -6.59 -5.14
C TYR A 338 15.61 -5.35 -4.28
N SER A 339 15.61 -5.53 -2.96
CA SER A 339 15.45 -4.45 -1.98
C SER A 339 16.59 -4.49 -0.96
N ASN A 340 17.09 -3.31 -0.60
CA ASN A 340 18.12 -3.13 0.40
C ASN A 340 17.76 -1.96 1.31
N THR A 341 17.56 -2.26 2.59
CA THR A 341 17.25 -1.28 3.64
C THR A 341 18.39 -1.10 4.66
N ILE A 342 19.59 -1.61 4.36
CA ILE A 342 20.78 -1.33 5.15
C ILE A 342 21.19 0.11 4.91
N SER A 343 21.25 0.90 5.97
CA SER A 343 21.67 2.29 5.89
C SER A 343 22.42 2.75 7.13
N ASN A 344 23.40 3.62 6.92
CA ASN A 344 24.27 4.11 7.98
C ASN A 344 24.30 5.64 7.98
N PHE A 345 24.40 6.23 9.16
CA PHE A 345 24.58 7.67 9.34
C PHE A 345 25.77 7.96 10.26
N GLY A 346 26.89 8.40 9.70
CA GLY A 346 28.15 8.54 10.41
C GLY A 346 28.62 7.22 11.02
N ASP A 347 28.84 7.20 12.34
CA ASP A 347 29.21 6.00 13.08
C ASP A 347 28.01 5.16 13.54
N ARG A 348 26.76 5.56 13.19
CA ARG A 348 25.55 4.81 13.48
C ARG A 348 25.22 3.89 12.32
N TYR A 349 25.00 2.62 12.62
CA TYR A 349 24.64 1.59 11.66
C TYR A 349 23.12 1.35 11.69
N ASN A 350 22.58 0.95 10.56
CA ASN A 350 21.19 0.48 10.42
C ASN A 350 20.14 1.45 10.93
N THR A 351 20.20 2.67 10.43
CA THR A 351 19.34 3.78 10.86
C THR A 351 18.02 3.87 10.09
N ALA A 352 17.80 3.03 9.06
CA ALA A 352 16.56 3.06 8.30
C ALA A 352 15.35 2.72 9.18
N TYR A 353 14.32 3.56 9.13
CA TYR A 353 13.07 3.47 9.92
C TYR A 353 13.26 3.65 11.44
N GLU A 354 14.45 4.01 11.90
CA GLU A 354 14.74 4.32 13.30
C GLU A 354 14.89 5.83 13.51
N HIS A 355 14.46 6.35 14.67
CA HIS A 355 14.56 7.77 14.96
C HIS A 355 14.90 8.05 16.41
N SER A 356 15.75 9.06 16.67
CA SER A 356 16.23 9.41 18.00
C SER A 356 15.14 9.90 18.93
N SER A 357 14.16 10.64 18.42
CA SER A 357 13.08 11.24 19.17
C SER A 357 11.79 10.39 19.09
N TYR A 358 11.39 9.96 17.90
CA TYR A 358 10.25 9.07 17.69
C TYR A 358 10.71 7.62 17.78
N LYS A 359 11.09 7.18 19.00
CA LYS A 359 11.78 5.92 19.25
C LYS A 359 11.03 4.65 18.84
N SER A 360 9.72 4.71 18.61
CA SER A 360 8.97 3.60 18.00
C SER A 360 9.28 3.43 16.51
N GLY A 361 10.11 4.32 15.93
CA GLY A 361 10.49 4.29 14.53
C GLY A 361 9.37 4.60 13.56
N TYR A 362 9.64 4.37 12.28
CA TYR A 362 8.68 4.57 11.19
C TYR A 362 7.74 3.36 11.07
N ARG A 363 6.97 3.13 12.13
CA ARG A 363 6.08 1.96 12.30
C ARG A 363 4.72 2.39 12.83
N TYR A 364 3.72 1.53 12.64
CA TYR A 364 2.40 1.63 13.25
C TYR A 364 1.98 0.25 13.74
N LYS A 365 1.60 0.14 15.01
CA LYS A 365 1.32 -1.13 15.71
C LYS A 365 2.46 -2.14 15.55
N ASN A 366 3.69 -1.66 15.73
CA ASN A 366 4.93 -2.43 15.57
C ASN A 366 5.18 -3.00 14.15
N LEU A 367 4.44 -2.57 13.13
CA LEU A 367 4.67 -2.95 11.74
C LEU A 367 5.24 -1.76 10.96
N PRO A 368 6.23 -1.96 10.06
CA PRO A 368 6.76 -0.89 9.24
C PRO A 368 5.68 -0.28 8.34
N LEU A 369 5.65 1.04 8.25
CA LEU A 369 4.82 1.78 7.32
C LEU A 369 5.34 1.66 5.88
N GLY A 370 6.64 1.43 5.72
CA GLY A 370 7.32 1.20 4.46
C GLY A 370 7.47 -0.28 4.09
N ALA A 371 8.70 -0.69 3.73
CA ALA A 371 8.99 -2.04 3.28
C ALA A 371 8.71 -3.12 4.35
N PHE A 372 8.14 -4.26 3.94
CA PHE A 372 7.88 -5.38 4.85
C PHE A 372 9.17 -5.97 5.43
N ILE A 373 10.29 -5.82 4.74
CA ILE A 373 11.59 -6.27 5.22
C ILE A 373 12.13 -5.43 6.38
N ASP A 374 11.47 -4.31 6.72
CA ASP A 374 11.88 -3.35 7.74
C ASP A 374 13.28 -2.75 7.46
N GLY A 375 13.92 -2.15 8.45
CA GLY A 375 15.31 -1.68 8.34
C GLY A 375 16.31 -2.83 8.35
N ASP A 376 17.57 -2.54 7.98
CA ASP A 376 18.72 -3.45 8.10
C ASP A 376 18.54 -4.80 7.42
N SER A 377 18.00 -4.80 6.19
CA SER A 377 17.64 -6.03 5.50
C SER A 377 17.99 -5.99 4.02
N ILE A 378 18.21 -7.18 3.47
CA ILE A 378 18.37 -7.41 2.03
C ILE A 378 17.35 -8.46 1.60
N PHE A 379 16.71 -8.27 0.46
CA PHE A 379 15.72 -9.21 -0.06
C PHE A 379 15.76 -9.27 -1.57
N LEU A 380 15.78 -10.49 -2.11
CA LEU A 380 15.68 -10.79 -3.52
C LEU A 380 14.51 -11.73 -3.76
N LYS A 381 13.64 -11.43 -4.71
CA LYS A 381 12.49 -12.26 -5.06
C LYS A 381 12.30 -12.37 -6.56
N LEU A 382 12.04 -13.58 -7.01
CA LEU A 382 11.58 -13.92 -8.35
C LEU A 382 10.11 -14.31 -8.26
N THR A 383 9.25 -13.69 -9.06
CA THR A 383 7.81 -13.94 -9.05
C THR A 383 7.32 -14.30 -10.44
N THR A 384 6.46 -15.29 -10.54
CA THR A 384 5.76 -15.68 -11.77
C THR A 384 4.26 -15.68 -11.54
N ASN A 385 3.52 -14.99 -12.38
CA ASN A 385 2.06 -14.98 -12.41
C ASN A 385 1.55 -15.67 -13.68
N ILE A 386 0.61 -16.59 -13.55
CA ILE A 386 0.04 -17.34 -14.65
C ILE A 386 -1.48 -17.42 -14.50
N GLU A 387 -2.21 -16.78 -15.37
CA GLU A 387 -3.63 -17.10 -15.57
C GLU A 387 -3.74 -18.30 -16.52
N LEU A 388 -4.37 -19.35 -16.05
CA LEU A 388 -4.68 -20.54 -16.84
C LEU A 388 -6.06 -20.41 -17.50
N SER A 389 -6.98 -19.72 -16.84
CA SER A 389 -8.29 -19.33 -17.34
C SER A 389 -8.75 -18.05 -16.67
N GLU A 390 -9.88 -17.50 -17.06
CA GLU A 390 -10.52 -16.34 -16.40
C GLU A 390 -10.93 -16.62 -14.94
N TYR A 391 -10.94 -17.89 -14.54
CA TYR A 391 -11.37 -18.36 -13.22
C TYR A 391 -10.24 -18.94 -12.37
N PHE A 392 -9.05 -19.13 -12.96
CA PHE A 392 -7.96 -19.82 -12.29
C PHE A 392 -6.62 -19.17 -12.54
N PHE A 393 -5.96 -18.74 -11.48
CA PHE A 393 -4.62 -18.19 -11.54
C PHE A 393 -3.67 -18.84 -10.53
N ILE A 394 -2.39 -18.78 -10.83
CA ILE A 394 -1.29 -19.22 -9.97
C ILE A 394 -0.26 -18.09 -9.90
N ASN A 395 0.14 -17.75 -8.69
CA ASN A 395 1.32 -16.94 -8.40
C ASN A 395 2.35 -17.87 -7.73
N PHE A 396 3.54 -17.89 -8.25
CA PHE A 396 4.67 -18.63 -7.69
C PHE A 396 5.84 -17.68 -7.48
N SER A 397 6.48 -17.75 -6.32
CA SER A 397 7.67 -16.95 -6.01
C SER A 397 8.76 -17.78 -5.37
N LEU A 398 10.00 -17.45 -5.71
CA LEU A 398 11.22 -17.87 -5.00
C LEU A 398 11.86 -16.63 -4.40
N PHE A 399 12.38 -16.74 -3.18
CA PHE A 399 13.02 -15.61 -2.52
C PHE A 399 14.19 -16.04 -1.67
N GLN A 400 15.08 -15.07 -1.46
CA GLN A 400 16.16 -15.13 -0.49
C GLN A 400 16.28 -13.76 0.20
N GLY A 401 16.52 -13.74 1.50
CA GLY A 401 16.70 -12.51 2.26
C GLY A 401 17.50 -12.70 3.53
N GLU A 402 18.05 -11.62 4.00
CA GLU A 402 18.73 -11.49 5.28
C GLU A 402 18.05 -10.32 6.00
N PHE A 403 17.41 -10.59 7.14
CA PHE A 403 16.59 -9.62 7.84
C PHE A 403 17.24 -9.23 9.17
N ASN A 404 17.21 -7.92 9.52
CA ASN A 404 17.83 -7.35 10.70
C ASN A 404 19.29 -7.84 10.87
N LYS A 405 20.09 -7.63 9.85
CA LYS A 405 21.41 -8.24 9.63
C LYS A 405 22.39 -8.02 10.77
N ASP A 406 22.51 -6.80 11.24
CA ASP A 406 23.45 -6.44 12.34
C ASP A 406 22.78 -6.47 13.71
N ASN A 407 21.50 -6.84 13.76
CA ASN A 407 20.70 -6.97 14.97
C ASN A 407 20.72 -5.71 15.86
N SER A 408 20.78 -4.55 15.24
CA SER A 408 20.93 -3.26 15.92
C SER A 408 19.61 -2.51 16.12
N GLY A 409 18.56 -2.85 15.37
CA GLY A 409 17.24 -2.24 15.48
C GLY A 409 16.41 -2.84 16.61
N LEU A 410 16.26 -2.13 17.73
CA LEU A 410 15.49 -2.61 18.89
C LEU A 410 13.99 -2.79 18.59
N THR A 411 13.49 -2.09 17.58
CA THR A 411 12.06 -2.08 17.17
C THR A 411 11.82 -2.83 15.86
N ASN A 412 12.85 -3.44 15.28
CA ASN A 412 12.74 -4.18 14.03
C ASN A 412 11.80 -5.39 14.17
N VAL A 413 10.84 -5.50 13.26
CA VAL A 413 9.80 -6.53 13.29
C VAL A 413 10.33 -7.95 13.15
N TRP A 414 11.51 -8.12 12.54
CA TRP A 414 12.17 -9.42 12.36
C TRP A 414 12.97 -9.89 13.59
N GLY A 415 13.06 -9.05 14.63
CA GLY A 415 13.67 -9.41 15.90
C GLY A 415 15.17 -9.73 15.81
N ILE A 416 15.66 -10.54 16.74
CA ILE A 416 17.05 -10.96 16.82
C ILE A 416 17.28 -12.10 15.83
N SER A 417 17.61 -11.77 14.58
CA SER A 417 17.87 -12.80 13.59
C SER A 417 18.76 -12.22 12.49
N ASN A 418 20.05 -12.44 12.59
CA ASN A 418 20.99 -12.21 11.48
C ASN A 418 21.11 -13.45 10.57
N GLU A 419 20.01 -14.14 10.32
CA GLU A 419 19.98 -15.36 9.53
C GLU A 419 19.56 -15.12 8.10
N GLU A 420 20.19 -15.84 7.18
CA GLU A 420 19.71 -15.92 5.80
C GLU A 420 18.50 -16.85 5.70
N TYR A 421 17.46 -16.37 5.05
CA TYR A 421 16.25 -17.11 4.73
C TYR A 421 16.12 -17.29 3.23
N ALA A 422 15.81 -18.51 2.82
CA ALA A 422 15.42 -18.82 1.46
C ALA A 422 14.11 -19.59 1.47
N GLY A 423 13.26 -19.34 0.48
CA GLY A 423 11.97 -20.01 0.46
C GLY A 423 11.22 -19.84 -0.84
N SER A 424 10.02 -20.40 -0.83
CA SER A 424 9.07 -20.32 -1.93
C SER A 424 7.67 -20.00 -1.42
N LYS A 425 6.88 -19.36 -2.26
CA LYS A 425 5.48 -19.05 -2.00
C LYS A 425 4.64 -19.40 -3.20
N ILE A 426 3.54 -20.07 -2.98
CA ILE A 426 2.54 -20.39 -4.00
C ILE A 426 1.21 -19.82 -3.56
N LYS A 427 0.55 -19.07 -4.44
CA LYS A 427 -0.84 -18.67 -4.29
C LYS A 427 -1.66 -19.22 -5.44
N ILE A 428 -2.82 -19.72 -5.14
CA ILE A 428 -3.80 -20.21 -6.11
C ILE A 428 -5.12 -19.51 -5.86
N GLY A 429 -5.65 -18.86 -6.89
CA GLY A 429 -6.99 -18.29 -6.87
C GLY A 429 -7.90 -19.02 -7.82
N TYR A 430 -9.07 -19.42 -7.33
CA TYR A 430 -10.09 -20.08 -8.11
C TYR A 430 -11.47 -19.46 -7.89
N SER A 431 -12.11 -19.04 -8.97
CA SER A 431 -13.48 -18.51 -8.95
C SER A 431 -14.45 -19.59 -9.42
N PHE A 432 -15.25 -20.14 -8.51
CA PHE A 432 -16.30 -21.11 -8.85
C PHE A 432 -17.37 -20.49 -9.76
N ASN A 433 -17.65 -19.21 -9.50
CA ASN A 433 -18.58 -18.38 -10.27
C ASN A 433 -18.28 -16.89 -9.98
N LYS A 434 -19.10 -15.98 -10.50
CA LYS A 434 -18.93 -14.53 -10.32
C LYS A 434 -18.99 -14.06 -8.86
N ASN A 435 -19.56 -14.88 -7.97
CA ASN A 435 -19.82 -14.51 -6.58
C ASN A 435 -18.92 -15.25 -5.58
N PHE A 436 -18.43 -16.44 -5.92
CA PHE A 436 -17.71 -17.28 -4.97
C PHE A 436 -16.27 -17.54 -5.41
N ASN A 437 -15.30 -17.13 -4.60
CA ASN A 437 -13.88 -17.26 -4.86
C ASN A 437 -13.17 -17.98 -3.70
N LEU A 438 -12.18 -18.78 -4.07
CA LEU A 438 -11.28 -19.51 -3.18
C LEU A 438 -9.86 -19.02 -3.41
N ASP A 439 -9.16 -18.69 -2.32
CA ASP A 439 -7.74 -18.35 -2.33
C ASP A 439 -6.98 -19.33 -1.45
N LEU A 440 -5.93 -19.92 -1.99
CA LEU A 440 -5.03 -20.82 -1.29
C LEU A 440 -3.61 -20.24 -1.34
N GLY A 441 -2.88 -20.33 -0.25
CA GLY A 441 -1.49 -19.93 -0.20
C GLY A 441 -0.65 -20.90 0.63
N ILE A 442 0.57 -21.12 0.18
CA ILE A 442 1.59 -21.89 0.90
C ILE A 442 2.88 -21.10 0.85
N LEU A 443 3.48 -20.87 2.01
CA LEU A 443 4.82 -20.33 2.18
C LEU A 443 5.70 -21.41 2.81
N ALA A 444 6.81 -21.73 2.18
CA ALA A 444 7.80 -22.65 2.68
C ALA A 444 9.16 -21.96 2.78
N VAL A 445 9.83 -22.07 3.93
CA VAL A 445 11.13 -21.47 4.22
C VAL A 445 12.10 -22.52 4.74
N ASN A 446 13.37 -22.30 4.53
CA ASN A 446 14.44 -23.23 4.95
C ASN A 446 14.61 -23.32 6.47
N LYS A 447 14.22 -22.27 7.22
CA LYS A 447 14.32 -22.15 8.68
C LYS A 447 13.02 -21.55 9.25
N ASN A 448 12.80 -21.69 10.56
CA ASN A 448 11.73 -20.97 11.23
C ASN A 448 11.98 -19.46 11.16
N LEU A 449 10.96 -18.70 10.82
CA LEU A 449 11.02 -17.24 10.78
C LEU A 449 10.70 -16.68 12.16
N TYR A 450 11.44 -15.66 12.57
CA TYR A 450 11.09 -14.84 13.74
C TYR A 450 10.45 -13.56 13.25
N PHE A 451 9.22 -13.30 13.68
CA PHE A 451 8.48 -12.15 13.28
C PHE A 451 7.65 -11.60 14.45
N ASN A 452 7.85 -10.32 14.77
CA ASN A 452 7.23 -9.66 15.92
C ASN A 452 7.37 -10.47 17.22
N SER A 453 8.60 -10.93 17.50
CA SER A 453 8.96 -11.73 18.68
C SER A 453 8.29 -13.12 18.76
N LYS A 454 7.65 -13.56 17.68
CA LYS A 454 7.02 -14.88 17.58
C LYS A 454 7.76 -15.75 16.58
N GLU A 455 8.09 -16.97 16.99
CA GLU A 455 8.63 -17.98 16.09
C GLU A 455 7.52 -18.56 15.23
N MET A 456 7.79 -18.70 13.94
CA MET A 456 6.86 -19.18 12.93
C MET A 456 7.39 -20.43 12.25
N ASP A 457 6.52 -21.38 12.00
CA ASP A 457 6.86 -22.63 11.35
C ASP A 457 7.42 -22.44 9.95
N LYS A 458 8.29 -23.39 9.52
CA LYS A 458 8.85 -23.41 8.17
C LYS A 458 7.81 -23.47 7.06
N ILE A 459 6.62 -23.98 7.35
CA ILE A 459 5.53 -24.09 6.39
C ILE A 459 4.32 -23.39 6.94
N THR A 460 3.88 -22.37 6.24
CA THR A 460 2.65 -21.65 6.52
C THR A 460 1.69 -21.83 5.36
N PHE A 461 0.43 -22.13 5.66
CA PHE A 461 -0.63 -22.18 4.66
C PHE A 461 -1.77 -21.24 5.04
N ASN A 462 -2.44 -20.72 4.03
CA ASN A 462 -3.65 -19.94 4.21
C ASN A 462 -4.78 -20.41 3.27
N LEU A 463 -5.99 -20.14 3.70
CA LEU A 463 -7.23 -20.41 2.99
C LEU A 463 -8.11 -19.18 3.11
N GLY A 464 -8.60 -18.67 2.01
CA GLY A 464 -9.58 -17.60 1.94
C GLY A 464 -10.81 -18.02 1.15
N LEU A 465 -11.99 -17.77 1.70
CA LEU A 465 -13.27 -17.91 1.01
C LEU A 465 -13.94 -16.55 0.94
N ASN A 466 -14.31 -16.15 -0.26
CA ASN A 466 -14.93 -14.85 -0.52
C ASN A 466 -16.27 -15.03 -1.24
N TYR A 467 -17.31 -14.42 -0.72
CA TYR A 467 -18.63 -14.38 -1.34
C TYR A 467 -19.03 -12.92 -1.62
N ASN A 468 -19.26 -12.60 -2.89
CA ASN A 468 -19.71 -11.29 -3.35
C ASN A 468 -21.20 -11.35 -3.69
N PHE A 469 -21.98 -10.33 -3.30
CA PHE A 469 -23.46 -10.30 -3.50
C PHE A 469 -24.01 -8.90 -3.72
#